data_6bd436608d669f202b872aca7f4324d1
#
_entry.id   6bd436608d669f202b872aca7f4324d1
#
_cell.length_a   1.000
_cell.length_b   1.000
_cell.length_c   1.000
_cell.angle_alpha   90.00
_cell.angle_beta   90.00
_cell.angle_gamma   90.00
#
_symmetry.space_group_name_H-M   'P 1'
#
loop_
_entity.id
_entity.type
_entity.pdbx_description
1 polymer ?
#
loop_
_entity_poly.entity_id
_entity_poly.type
_entity_poly.pdbx_seq_one_letter_code
_entity_poly.pdbx_strand_id
1 'polypeptide(L)'
;IQVGSETTGLITYMRTDGVQMSSEAIFSLRDEIASIYGEQYLPEKPRFYKTKAANAQEAHEAIRPTSFKRHPNDIRSYLDYDQFRLYDLIWKRSVASQMTSAEIDQTTIRFIDQDNSIELRSNGSVIIFDGFRRAYFESKDETSDRDNKEEDGEAILPLVKKGEILTQEQVLPEQHFTQPPPRFT
;
A
#
# COMPACT_ATOMS: atom_id res chain seq x y z
N ILE A 1 -17.37 12.48 -16.92
CA ILE A 1 -16.42 13.44 -17.50
C ILE A 1 -16.29 13.23 -18.99
N GLN A 2 -15.72 14.23 -19.68
CA GLN A 2 -15.37 14.10 -21.09
C GLN A 2 -13.86 13.77 -21.18
N VAL A 3 -13.55 12.61 -21.80
CA VAL A 3 -12.17 12.18 -22.07
C VAL A 3 -12.02 12.14 -23.60
N GLY A 4 -11.28 13.08 -24.16
CA GLY A 4 -11.22 13.27 -25.60
C GLY A 4 -12.59 13.61 -26.17
N SER A 5 -13.09 12.79 -27.10
CA SER A 5 -14.41 12.95 -27.72
C SER A 5 -15.53 12.13 -27.01
N GLU A 6 -15.21 11.35 -25.98
CA GLU A 6 -16.14 10.45 -25.33
C GLU A 6 -16.57 10.97 -23.96
N THR A 7 -17.88 10.95 -23.67
CA THR A 7 -18.39 11.18 -22.31
C THR A 7 -18.46 9.85 -21.57
N THR A 8 -17.70 9.71 -20.47
CA THR A 8 -17.62 8.46 -19.73
C THR A 8 -17.67 8.67 -18.21
N GLY A 9 -18.24 7.69 -17.52
CA GLY A 9 -18.09 7.55 -16.06
C GLY A 9 -16.74 6.90 -15.75
N LEU A 10 -15.96 7.46 -14.83
CA LEU A 10 -14.64 6.92 -14.49
C LEU A 10 -14.69 5.82 -13.45
N ILE A 11 -15.65 5.88 -12.55
CA ILE A 11 -15.79 4.92 -11.45
C ILE A 11 -17.19 4.33 -11.43
N THR A 12 -17.34 3.16 -10.81
CA THR A 12 -18.64 2.55 -10.54
C THR A 12 -19.43 3.42 -9.57
N TYR A 13 -20.71 3.09 -9.38
CA TYR A 13 -21.57 3.81 -8.44
C TYR A 13 -21.00 3.78 -7.03
N MET A 14 -20.83 4.96 -6.40
CA MET A 14 -20.11 5.16 -5.15
C MET A 14 -20.92 4.72 -3.92
N ARG A 15 -21.00 3.42 -3.71
CA ARG A 15 -21.59 2.84 -2.51
C ARG A 15 -20.55 2.01 -1.74
N THR A 16 -20.40 2.29 -0.45
CA THR A 16 -19.33 1.74 0.38
C THR A 16 -19.67 0.41 1.06
N ASP A 17 -20.87 -0.13 0.81
CA ASP A 17 -21.34 -1.40 1.35
C ASP A 17 -20.94 -2.61 0.49
N GLY A 18 -20.61 -2.40 -0.79
CA GLY A 18 -20.14 -3.44 -1.71
C GLY A 18 -18.62 -3.53 -1.78
N VAL A 19 -18.07 -4.73 -1.69
CA VAL A 19 -16.62 -5.02 -1.84
C VAL A 19 -16.33 -6.04 -2.94
N GLN A 20 -17.36 -6.52 -3.61
CA GLN A 20 -17.24 -7.51 -4.67
C GLN A 20 -17.06 -6.85 -6.03
N MET A 21 -16.29 -7.49 -6.90
CA MET A 21 -16.18 -7.14 -8.32
C MET A 21 -16.73 -8.27 -9.17
N SER A 22 -17.29 -7.94 -10.33
CA SER A 22 -17.69 -8.95 -11.30
C SER A 22 -16.48 -9.76 -11.78
N SER A 23 -16.70 -10.99 -12.18
CA SER A 23 -15.64 -11.84 -12.72
C SER A 23 -14.95 -11.20 -13.93
N GLU A 24 -15.71 -10.57 -14.81
CA GLU A 24 -15.19 -9.84 -15.97
C GLU A 24 -14.24 -8.71 -15.56
N ALA A 25 -14.63 -7.91 -14.54
CA ALA A 25 -13.79 -6.85 -14.01
C ALA A 25 -12.49 -7.40 -13.39
N ILE A 26 -12.59 -8.51 -12.64
CA ILE A 26 -11.42 -9.17 -12.06
C ILE A 26 -10.46 -9.66 -13.14
N PHE A 27 -10.96 -10.32 -14.20
CA PHE A 27 -10.10 -10.80 -15.29
C PHE A 27 -9.43 -9.63 -16.02
N SER A 28 -10.20 -8.61 -16.39
CA SER A 28 -9.65 -7.41 -17.04
C SER A 28 -8.57 -6.71 -16.17
N LEU A 29 -8.78 -6.66 -14.86
CA LEU A 29 -7.81 -6.10 -13.92
C LEU A 29 -6.54 -6.95 -13.84
N ARG A 30 -6.68 -8.27 -13.83
CA ARG A 30 -5.53 -9.19 -13.79
C ARG A 30 -4.67 -9.11 -15.06
N ASP A 31 -5.32 -8.98 -16.23
CA ASP A 31 -4.60 -8.75 -17.50
C ASP A 31 -3.82 -7.43 -17.44
N GLU A 32 -4.40 -6.38 -16.87
CA GLU A 32 -3.73 -5.10 -16.71
C GLU A 32 -2.54 -5.18 -15.73
N ILE A 33 -2.70 -5.88 -14.61
CA ILE A 33 -1.60 -6.12 -13.66
C ILE A 33 -0.45 -6.85 -14.34
N ALA A 34 -0.73 -7.92 -15.11
CA ALA A 34 0.31 -8.65 -15.83
C ALA A 34 1.04 -7.76 -16.84
N SER A 35 0.29 -6.89 -17.53
CA SER A 35 0.85 -5.97 -18.53
C SER A 35 1.75 -4.91 -17.93
N ILE A 36 1.37 -4.31 -16.78
CA ILE A 36 2.08 -3.17 -16.17
C ILE A 36 3.21 -3.67 -15.26
N TYR A 37 2.92 -4.65 -14.40
CA TYR A 37 3.84 -5.06 -13.32
C TYR A 37 4.51 -6.41 -13.58
N GLY A 38 3.95 -7.25 -14.44
CA GLY A 38 4.45 -8.58 -14.76
C GLY A 38 3.72 -9.70 -14.00
N GLU A 39 3.88 -10.92 -14.50
CA GLU A 39 3.22 -12.15 -14.02
C GLU A 39 3.50 -12.45 -12.53
N GLN A 40 4.68 -12.09 -12.02
CA GLN A 40 5.07 -12.33 -10.63
C GLN A 40 4.20 -11.54 -9.63
N TYR A 41 3.51 -10.48 -10.08
CA TYR A 41 2.59 -9.71 -9.26
C TYR A 41 1.16 -10.27 -9.25
N LEU A 42 0.90 -11.33 -10.01
CA LEU A 42 -0.39 -12.02 -10.03
C LEU A 42 -0.38 -13.23 -9.11
N PRO A 43 -1.27 -13.29 -8.09
CA PRO A 43 -1.48 -14.52 -7.35
C PRO A 43 -2.09 -15.58 -8.27
N GLU A 44 -1.83 -16.87 -8.00
CA GLU A 44 -2.33 -18.01 -8.79
C GLU A 44 -3.84 -17.94 -9.01
N LYS A 45 -4.58 -17.55 -7.98
CA LYS A 45 -6.05 -17.43 -8.03
C LYS A 45 -6.51 -16.01 -7.79
N PRO A 46 -7.61 -15.57 -8.44
CA PRO A 46 -8.23 -14.30 -8.13
C PRO A 46 -8.59 -14.20 -6.64
N ARG A 47 -8.50 -13.00 -6.08
CA ARG A 47 -8.90 -12.73 -4.70
C ARG A 47 -10.36 -12.28 -4.65
N PHE A 48 -11.11 -12.88 -3.75
CA PHE A 48 -12.52 -12.53 -3.51
C PHE A 48 -12.68 -12.00 -2.08
N TYR A 49 -13.40 -10.91 -1.94
CA TYR A 49 -13.66 -10.25 -0.68
C TYR A 49 -15.13 -10.40 -0.31
N LYS A 50 -15.39 -10.59 0.99
CA LYS A 50 -16.75 -10.67 1.52
C LYS A 50 -17.02 -9.44 2.38
N THR A 51 -18.19 -8.83 2.20
CA THR A 51 -18.64 -7.78 3.12
C THR A 51 -18.98 -8.37 4.49
N LYS A 52 -18.67 -7.61 5.54
CA LYS A 52 -19.05 -7.94 6.92
C LYS A 52 -20.35 -7.24 7.35
N ALA A 53 -20.88 -6.35 6.52
CA ALA A 53 -22.09 -5.61 6.85
C ALA A 53 -23.32 -6.52 6.80
N ALA A 54 -24.02 -6.63 7.92
CA ALA A 54 -25.21 -7.48 8.06
C ALA A 54 -26.37 -7.06 7.14
N ASN A 55 -26.37 -5.83 6.66
CA ASN A 55 -27.41 -5.25 5.79
C ASN A 55 -26.89 -4.86 4.39
N ALA A 56 -25.75 -5.44 3.96
CA ALA A 56 -25.25 -5.16 2.63
C ALA A 56 -26.25 -5.70 1.59
N GLN A 57 -26.79 -4.82 0.78
CA GLN A 57 -27.54 -5.21 -0.40
C GLN A 57 -26.53 -5.80 -1.39
N GLU A 58 -26.62 -7.08 -1.68
CA GLU A 58 -25.72 -7.84 -2.56
C GLU A 58 -25.63 -7.30 -3.99
N ALA A 59 -26.48 -6.32 -4.33
CA ALA A 59 -26.61 -5.75 -5.68
C ALA A 59 -25.53 -4.72 -6.03
N HIS A 60 -24.70 -4.28 -5.08
CA HIS A 60 -23.72 -3.22 -5.35
C HIS A 60 -22.31 -3.77 -5.49
N GLU A 61 -21.68 -3.35 -6.56
CA GLU A 61 -20.27 -3.63 -6.83
C GLU A 61 -19.36 -2.69 -6.02
N ALA A 62 -18.12 -3.11 -5.78
CA ALA A 62 -17.10 -2.28 -5.17
C ALA A 62 -16.87 -0.98 -5.97
N ILE A 63 -16.47 0.09 -5.28
CA ILE A 63 -16.01 1.31 -5.93
C ILE A 63 -14.70 1.01 -6.65
N ARG A 64 -14.70 1.07 -7.97
CA ARG A 64 -13.57 0.76 -8.84
C ARG A 64 -13.59 1.59 -10.12
N PRO A 65 -12.49 1.67 -10.86
CA PRO A 65 -12.52 2.19 -12.23
C PRO A 65 -13.49 1.41 -13.11
N THR A 66 -14.19 2.09 -13.99
CA THR A 66 -15.03 1.46 -15.02
C THR A 66 -14.19 0.74 -16.08
N SER A 67 -12.94 1.19 -16.27
CA SER A 67 -11.93 0.56 -17.11
C SER A 67 -10.57 0.69 -16.48
N PHE A 68 -9.88 -0.42 -16.23
CA PHE A 68 -8.54 -0.42 -15.65
C PHE A 68 -7.45 0.05 -16.63
N LYS A 69 -7.74 0.01 -17.93
CA LYS A 69 -6.87 0.54 -19.00
C LYS A 69 -6.75 2.07 -19.00
N ARG A 70 -7.63 2.78 -18.28
CA ARG A 70 -7.50 4.22 -18.08
C ARG A 70 -6.58 4.49 -16.89
N HIS A 71 -5.28 4.41 -17.14
CA HIS A 71 -4.30 4.70 -16.09
C HIS A 71 -4.46 6.16 -15.61
N PRO A 72 -4.32 6.45 -14.31
CA PRO A 72 -4.51 7.80 -13.76
C PRO A 72 -3.69 8.87 -14.49
N ASN A 73 -2.43 8.58 -14.81
CA ASN A 73 -1.55 9.53 -15.49
C ASN A 73 -2.04 9.88 -16.91
N ASP A 74 -2.66 8.93 -17.62
CA ASP A 74 -3.13 9.15 -19.00
C ASP A 74 -4.33 10.09 -19.06
N ILE A 75 -5.12 10.13 -17.98
CA ILE A 75 -6.33 10.97 -17.93
C ILE A 75 -6.19 12.19 -17.03
N ARG A 76 -4.99 12.43 -16.48
CA ARG A 76 -4.70 13.55 -15.56
C ARG A 76 -5.11 14.91 -16.13
N SER A 77 -4.91 15.13 -17.44
CA SER A 77 -5.23 16.40 -18.10
C SER A 77 -6.75 16.68 -18.21
N TYR A 78 -7.59 15.70 -17.98
CA TYR A 78 -9.06 15.81 -18.03
C TYR A 78 -9.69 15.98 -16.64
N LEU A 79 -8.87 15.99 -15.58
CA LEU A 79 -9.33 16.02 -14.18
C LEU A 79 -8.77 17.25 -13.48
N ASP A 80 -9.57 17.81 -12.57
CA ASP A 80 -9.02 18.71 -11.57
C ASP A 80 -8.15 17.95 -10.54
N TYR A 81 -7.49 18.68 -9.65
CA TYR A 81 -6.55 18.11 -8.70
C TYR A 81 -7.19 17.08 -7.76
N ASP A 82 -8.38 17.38 -7.22
CA ASP A 82 -9.05 16.49 -6.26
C ASP A 82 -9.65 15.26 -6.95
N GLN A 83 -10.20 15.44 -8.14
CA GLN A 83 -10.68 14.34 -8.99
C GLN A 83 -9.54 13.40 -9.36
N PHE A 84 -8.38 13.93 -9.71
CA PHE A 84 -7.21 13.13 -10.03
C PHE A 84 -6.75 12.31 -8.82
N ARG A 85 -6.59 12.94 -7.65
CA ARG A 85 -6.18 12.25 -6.43
C ARG A 85 -7.14 11.13 -6.03
N LEU A 86 -8.44 11.40 -6.12
CA LEU A 86 -9.46 10.42 -5.79
C LEU A 86 -9.44 9.25 -6.79
N TYR A 87 -9.35 9.54 -8.08
CA TYR A 87 -9.28 8.49 -9.10
C TYR A 87 -8.02 7.65 -8.97
N ASP A 88 -6.86 8.26 -8.76
CA ASP A 88 -5.58 7.58 -8.54
C ASP A 88 -5.66 6.63 -7.33
N LEU A 89 -6.22 7.11 -6.22
CA LEU A 89 -6.42 6.28 -5.03
C LEU A 89 -7.34 5.07 -5.31
N ILE A 90 -8.47 5.28 -5.99
CA ILE A 90 -9.41 4.21 -6.33
C ILE A 90 -8.76 3.20 -7.26
N TRP A 91 -8.05 3.67 -8.28
CA TRP A 91 -7.33 2.81 -9.23
C TRP A 91 -6.28 1.95 -8.53
N LYS A 92 -5.40 2.56 -7.74
CA LYS A 92 -4.35 1.86 -6.99
C LYS A 92 -4.90 0.83 -6.00
N ARG A 93 -5.94 1.18 -5.26
CA ARG A 93 -6.57 0.24 -4.32
C ARG A 93 -7.21 -0.93 -5.03
N SER A 94 -7.86 -0.69 -6.17
CA SER A 94 -8.45 -1.77 -6.98
C SER A 94 -7.36 -2.71 -7.50
N VAL A 95 -6.28 -2.17 -8.07
CA VAL A 95 -5.13 -2.93 -8.57
C VAL A 95 -4.48 -3.73 -7.44
N ALA A 96 -4.11 -3.08 -6.36
CA ALA A 96 -3.48 -3.71 -5.19
C ALA A 96 -4.34 -4.83 -4.60
N SER A 97 -5.68 -4.75 -4.71
CA SER A 97 -6.59 -5.79 -4.20
C SER A 97 -6.41 -7.13 -4.90
N GLN A 98 -5.95 -7.14 -6.16
CA GLN A 98 -5.76 -8.36 -6.96
C GLN A 98 -4.28 -8.74 -7.13
N MET A 99 -3.34 -7.99 -6.53
CA MET A 99 -1.90 -8.28 -6.61
C MET A 99 -1.45 -9.27 -5.54
N THR A 100 -0.29 -9.87 -5.77
CA THR A 100 0.42 -10.73 -4.82
C THR A 100 0.78 -9.94 -3.55
N SER A 101 0.77 -10.59 -2.41
CA SER A 101 1.17 -9.98 -1.14
C SER A 101 2.65 -9.59 -1.14
N ALA A 102 3.00 -8.54 -0.43
CA ALA A 102 4.38 -8.24 -0.14
C ALA A 102 4.98 -9.31 0.80
N GLU A 103 6.26 -9.62 0.59
CA GLU A 103 7.06 -10.48 1.47
C GLU A 103 8.09 -9.61 2.19
N ILE A 104 8.04 -9.65 3.51
CA ILE A 104 8.86 -8.81 4.36
C ILE A 104 9.55 -9.69 5.41
N ASP A 105 10.88 -9.68 5.41
CA ASP A 105 11.67 -10.28 6.47
C ASP A 105 11.75 -9.33 7.66
N GLN A 106 11.33 -9.81 8.83
CA GLN A 106 11.43 -9.07 10.08
C GLN A 106 12.57 -9.65 10.93
N THR A 107 13.52 -8.81 11.30
CA THR A 107 14.62 -9.15 12.18
C THR A 107 14.46 -8.44 13.51
N THR A 108 14.60 -9.19 14.59
CA THR A 108 14.66 -8.65 15.95
C THR A 108 16.02 -8.96 16.54
N ILE A 109 16.74 -7.92 16.94
CA ILE A 109 18.00 -8.06 17.70
C ILE A 109 17.69 -7.77 19.16
N ARG A 110 18.08 -8.70 20.02
CA ARG A 110 18.00 -8.55 21.47
C ARG A 110 19.40 -8.39 22.01
N PHE A 111 19.65 -7.29 22.70
CA PHE A 111 20.90 -7.00 23.37
C PHE A 111 20.71 -7.22 24.87
N ILE A 112 21.58 -7.96 25.47
CA ILE A 112 21.51 -8.30 26.89
C ILE A 112 22.86 -7.89 27.49
N ASP A 113 22.83 -7.20 28.61
CA ASP A 113 24.06 -6.85 29.35
C ASP A 113 24.70 -8.10 30.01
N GLN A 114 25.93 -7.95 30.49
CA GLN A 114 26.69 -9.07 31.06
C GLN A 114 26.00 -9.69 32.28
N ASP A 115 25.27 -8.90 33.04
CA ASP A 115 24.59 -9.32 34.26
C ASP A 115 23.15 -9.78 34.02
N ASN A 116 22.68 -9.76 32.78
CA ASN A 116 21.28 -10.01 32.38
C ASN A 116 20.25 -9.10 33.09
N SER A 117 20.68 -7.92 33.48
CA SER A 117 19.85 -6.95 34.20
C SER A 117 19.08 -6.02 33.23
N ILE A 118 19.63 -5.79 32.05
CA ILE A 118 19.05 -4.92 31.02
C ILE A 118 18.91 -5.68 29.72
N GLU A 119 17.71 -5.63 29.16
CA GLU A 119 17.43 -6.11 27.81
C GLU A 119 16.98 -4.94 26.93
N LEU A 120 17.68 -4.70 25.83
CA LEU A 120 17.27 -3.78 24.77
C LEU A 120 16.84 -4.57 23.54
N ARG A 121 15.89 -4.03 22.80
CA ARG A 121 15.37 -4.65 21.60
C ARG A 121 15.36 -3.67 20.43
N SER A 122 15.92 -4.10 19.30
CA SER A 122 15.82 -3.39 18.03
C SER A 122 15.09 -4.26 17.01
N ASN A 123 14.15 -3.67 16.30
CA ASN A 123 13.42 -4.33 15.21
C ASN A 123 13.75 -3.63 13.90
N GLY A 124 13.92 -4.42 12.85
CA GLY A 124 14.05 -3.91 11.50
C GLY A 124 13.38 -4.86 10.52
N SER A 125 13.07 -4.37 9.34
CA SER A 125 12.48 -5.17 8.28
C SER A 125 13.14 -4.90 6.94
N VAL A 126 13.18 -5.91 6.08
CA VAL A 126 13.66 -5.82 4.70
C VAL A 126 12.57 -6.35 3.78
N ILE A 127 12.21 -5.56 2.78
CA ILE A 127 11.26 -5.98 1.77
C ILE A 127 11.98 -6.94 0.81
N ILE A 128 11.59 -8.22 0.81
CA ILE A 128 12.10 -9.23 -0.11
C ILE A 128 11.38 -9.16 -1.45
N PHE A 129 10.07 -8.96 -1.39
CA PHE A 129 9.23 -8.76 -2.56
C PHE A 129 8.18 -7.69 -2.24
N ASP A 130 8.11 -6.65 -3.06
CA ASP A 130 7.23 -5.50 -2.80
C ASP A 130 5.73 -5.81 -3.02
N GLY A 131 5.40 -6.78 -3.89
CA GLY A 131 4.02 -7.21 -4.11
C GLY A 131 3.08 -6.05 -4.41
N PHE A 132 1.91 -6.03 -3.78
CA PHE A 132 0.90 -4.98 -3.97
C PHE A 132 1.39 -3.56 -3.63
N ARG A 133 2.44 -3.42 -2.84
CA ARG A 133 3.03 -2.11 -2.49
C ARG A 133 3.55 -1.39 -3.73
N ARG A 134 3.97 -2.15 -4.76
CA ARG A 134 4.44 -1.60 -6.03
C ARG A 134 3.47 -0.60 -6.65
N ALA A 135 2.17 -0.88 -6.59
CA ALA A 135 1.13 0.01 -7.11
C ALA A 135 1.08 1.39 -6.43
N TYR A 136 1.63 1.52 -5.22
CA TYR A 136 1.67 2.78 -4.47
C TYR A 136 2.99 3.53 -4.61
N PHE A 137 4.10 2.84 -4.90
CA PHE A 137 5.43 3.47 -4.98
C PHE A 137 5.58 4.36 -6.22
N GLU A 138 4.98 4.00 -7.35
CA GLU A 138 5.10 4.76 -8.61
C GLU A 138 4.63 6.21 -8.52
N SER A 139 3.86 6.59 -7.49
CA SER A 139 3.41 7.96 -7.30
C SER A 139 4.31 8.81 -6.40
N LYS A 140 5.27 8.20 -5.71
CA LYS A 140 6.16 8.92 -4.78
C LYS A 140 7.40 9.50 -5.47
N ASP A 141 7.75 9.01 -6.66
CA ASP A 141 8.96 9.43 -7.38
C ASP A 141 8.93 10.89 -7.89
N GLU A 142 7.74 11.53 -7.94
CA GLU A 142 7.64 12.90 -8.47
C GLU A 142 7.71 14.03 -7.42
N THR A 143 7.63 13.78 -6.12
CA THR A 143 7.43 14.87 -5.15
C THR A 143 8.26 14.87 -3.86
N SER A 144 9.05 13.87 -3.52
CA SER A 144 9.77 13.95 -2.24
C SER A 144 11.06 13.13 -2.13
N ASP A 145 12.16 13.73 -2.51
CA ASP A 145 13.52 13.25 -2.19
C ASP A 145 13.93 13.49 -0.71
N ARG A 146 13.05 14.03 0.14
CA ARG A 146 13.44 14.47 1.49
C ARG A 146 12.68 13.83 2.66
N ASP A 147 11.48 13.28 2.46
CA ASP A 147 10.67 12.77 3.58
C ASP A 147 10.58 11.23 3.67
N ASN A 148 11.24 10.49 2.77
CA ASN A 148 11.13 9.02 2.68
C ASN A 148 11.96 8.23 3.69
N LYS A 149 12.62 8.88 4.65
CA LYS A 149 13.43 8.17 5.66
C LYS A 149 12.70 7.85 6.96
N GLU A 150 11.52 8.44 7.20
CA GLU A 150 10.89 8.35 8.53
C GLU A 150 9.48 7.72 8.55
N GLU A 151 8.77 7.58 7.42
CA GLU A 151 7.37 7.09 7.48
C GLU A 151 7.20 5.56 7.55
N ASP A 152 8.19 4.77 7.14
CA ASP A 152 8.05 3.29 7.22
C ASP A 152 8.76 2.69 8.45
N GLY A 153 9.43 3.46 9.30
CA GLY A 153 10.01 2.98 10.57
C GLY A 153 10.96 1.78 10.43
N GLU A 154 11.40 1.48 9.22
CA GLU A 154 12.22 0.32 8.90
C GLU A 154 13.70 0.66 9.05
N ALA A 155 14.18 0.58 10.27
CA ALA A 155 15.61 0.63 10.52
C ALA A 155 16.27 -0.55 9.79
N ILE A 156 17.20 -0.24 8.88
CA ILE A 156 18.09 -1.27 8.31
C ILE A 156 19.03 -1.69 9.45
N LEU A 157 18.78 -2.87 9.98
CA LEU A 157 19.63 -3.41 11.05
C LEU A 157 20.95 -3.92 10.46
N PRO A 158 22.09 -3.71 11.15
CA PRO A 158 23.35 -4.29 10.77
C PRO A 158 23.30 -5.82 10.89
N LEU A 159 24.10 -6.49 10.07
CA LEU A 159 24.29 -7.94 10.18
C LEU A 159 25.05 -8.24 11.46
N VAL A 160 24.38 -8.78 12.47
CA VAL A 160 24.96 -9.24 13.72
C VAL A 160 24.74 -10.74 13.89
N LYS A 161 25.66 -11.41 14.58
CA LYS A 161 25.57 -12.83 14.88
C LYS A 161 25.12 -13.06 16.31
N LYS A 162 24.40 -14.15 16.54
CA LYS A 162 24.03 -14.55 17.90
C LYS A 162 25.28 -14.74 18.77
N GLY A 163 25.33 -14.06 19.90
CA GLY A 163 26.48 -14.10 20.84
C GLY A 163 27.60 -13.13 20.49
N GLU A 164 27.43 -12.27 19.50
CA GLU A 164 28.38 -11.21 19.20
C GLU A 164 28.38 -10.18 20.32
N ILE A 165 29.58 -9.76 20.74
CA ILE A 165 29.77 -8.74 21.79
C ILE A 165 29.82 -7.39 21.09
N LEU A 166 28.92 -6.49 21.46
CA LEU A 166 28.87 -5.12 20.96
C LEU A 166 29.30 -4.17 22.08
N THR A 167 30.00 -3.11 21.68
CA THR A 167 30.40 -2.04 22.61
C THR A 167 29.33 -0.94 22.56
N GLN A 168 28.84 -0.54 23.74
CA GLN A 168 27.95 0.62 23.84
C GLN A 168 28.78 1.89 23.62
N GLU A 169 28.44 2.70 22.62
CA GLU A 169 29.13 3.96 22.34
C GLU A 169 28.48 5.11 23.10
N GLN A 170 27.17 5.23 23.05
CA GLN A 170 26.48 6.34 23.66
C GLN A 170 25.02 5.96 24.01
N VAL A 171 24.48 6.59 25.06
CA VAL A 171 23.05 6.59 25.38
C VAL A 171 22.50 7.96 25.07
N LEU A 172 21.52 8.01 24.16
CA LEU A 172 20.84 9.25 23.74
C LEU A 172 19.41 9.22 24.30
N PRO A 173 19.15 9.83 25.46
CA PRO A 173 17.80 9.94 25.97
C PRO A 173 17.02 10.99 25.17
N GLU A 174 15.95 10.55 24.49
CA GLU A 174 15.06 11.43 23.75
C GLU A 174 13.65 11.35 24.33
N GLN A 175 12.97 12.48 24.41
CA GLN A 175 11.58 12.53 24.84
C GLN A 175 10.69 12.86 23.67
N HIS A 176 9.73 11.97 23.40
CA HIS A 176 8.73 12.13 22.36
C HIS A 176 7.36 12.33 22.99
N PHE A 177 6.59 13.29 22.48
CA PHE A 177 5.21 13.54 22.90
C PHE A 177 4.27 13.12 21.78
N THR A 178 3.33 12.24 22.08
CA THR A 178 2.23 11.93 21.17
C THR A 178 1.29 13.13 21.08
N GLN A 179 0.96 13.53 19.86
CA GLN A 179 -0.07 14.52 19.62
C GLN A 179 -1.40 13.84 19.32
N PRO A 180 -2.55 14.40 19.79
CA PRO A 180 -3.84 13.89 19.38
C PRO A 180 -4.02 14.08 17.86
N PRO A 181 -4.76 13.20 17.18
CA PRO A 181 -5.06 13.39 15.77
C PRO A 181 -5.77 14.75 15.56
N PRO A 182 -5.51 15.44 14.43
CA PRO A 182 -6.17 16.69 14.13
C PRO A 182 -7.68 16.49 14.13
N ARG A 183 -8.43 17.43 14.71
CA ARG A 183 -9.90 17.42 14.65
C ARG A 183 -10.32 17.64 13.20
N PHE A 184 -11.27 16.85 12.74
CA PHE A 184 -11.95 17.14 11.49
C PHE A 184 -12.68 18.49 11.62
N THR A 185 -12.33 19.43 10.76
CA THR A 185 -13.04 20.71 10.60
C THR A 185 -14.02 20.59 9.45
#